data_a0b527297a7a1499235b456585e7596a
#
_entry.id   a0b527297a7a1499235b456585e7596a
#
_cell.length_a   1.000
_cell.length_b   1.000
_cell.length_c   1.000
_cell.angle_alpha   90.00
_cell.angle_beta   90.00
_cell.angle_gamma   90.00
#
_symmetry.space_group_name_H-M   'P 1'
#
loop_
_entity.id
_entity.type
_entity.pdbx_description
1 polymer ?
#
loop_
_entity_poly.entity_id
_entity_poly.type
_entity_poly.pdbx_seq_one_letter_code
_entity_poly.pdbx_strand_id
1 'polypeptide(L)'
;ARLSGKVRTDHFPKLDSLIREQIPSGSQIRRTLHRYADHFHPEAFCCKNSINEVKAVLSLGSLGGGNHFIELDQDENGCFYVIIHSGSRCLGKNIFDHYMKKGQKYLKKQGLHVPYELTWLEGGLKEQYLNDLELTQQFAALNRKAILDELLRGMKRKADTVISCQHNYVDQTQNPPILRKGAISAQKDEPVIIPIHMKDGVILGKGLGNPDWNCSAPHGAGRTAPAGTAGSAPPAPLGSGGRERLPPGGRRARRPGSCPDHRPG
;
A
#
# COMPACT_ATOMS: atom_id res chain seq x y z
N ALA A 1 9.73 -5.21 -0.27
CA ALA A 1 11.14 -5.28 0.15
C ALA A 1 11.84 -6.44 -0.54
N ARG A 2 13.02 -6.21 -1.11
CA ARG A 2 13.89 -7.26 -1.65
C ARG A 2 14.62 -7.93 -0.49
N LEU A 3 14.54 -9.26 -0.41
CA LEU A 3 15.22 -10.03 0.63
C LEU A 3 16.71 -10.23 0.29
N SER A 4 17.58 -10.11 1.29
CA SER A 4 19.01 -10.37 1.13
C SER A 4 19.31 -11.86 1.08
N GLY A 5 20.29 -12.24 0.23
CA GLY A 5 20.78 -13.60 0.07
C GLY A 5 19.77 -14.57 -0.54
N LYS A 6 20.17 -15.85 -0.63
CA LYS A 6 19.32 -16.89 -1.22
C LYS A 6 18.16 -17.26 -0.28
N VAL A 7 16.93 -17.23 -0.78
CA VAL A 7 15.75 -17.77 -0.13
C VAL A 7 15.50 -19.17 -0.71
N ARG A 8 15.27 -20.15 0.16
CA ARG A 8 15.01 -21.54 -0.23
C ARG A 8 13.53 -21.84 0.01
N THR A 9 12.98 -22.78 -0.73
CA THR A 9 11.58 -23.20 -0.61
C THR A 9 11.22 -23.75 0.77
N ASP A 10 12.19 -24.30 1.51
CA ASP A 10 12.02 -24.76 2.90
C ASP A 10 11.76 -23.60 3.89
N HIS A 11 11.97 -22.36 3.49
CA HIS A 11 11.61 -21.19 4.29
C HIS A 11 10.15 -20.76 4.16
N PHE A 12 9.41 -21.23 3.13
CA PHE A 12 8.03 -20.80 2.89
C PHE A 12 7.06 -21.21 3.98
N PRO A 13 7.08 -22.46 4.50
CA PRO A 13 6.23 -22.84 5.63
C PRO A 13 6.48 -21.98 6.86
N LYS A 14 7.73 -21.61 7.11
CA LYS A 14 8.10 -20.74 8.23
C LYS A 14 7.54 -19.34 8.04
N LEU A 15 7.60 -18.77 6.83
CA LEU A 15 7.02 -17.46 6.54
C LEU A 15 5.51 -17.48 6.72
N ASP A 16 4.81 -18.51 6.24
CA ASP A 16 3.37 -18.68 6.40
C ASP A 16 2.97 -18.74 7.89
N SER A 17 3.68 -19.55 8.70
CA SER A 17 3.46 -19.61 10.15
C SER A 17 3.67 -18.24 10.80
N LEU A 18 4.75 -17.53 10.47
CA LEU A 18 5.02 -16.21 11.00
C LEU A 18 3.91 -15.20 10.66
N ILE A 19 3.42 -15.21 9.42
CA ILE A 19 2.31 -14.34 9.01
C ILE A 19 1.07 -14.65 9.85
N ARG A 20 0.68 -15.91 9.98
CA ARG A 20 -0.52 -16.33 10.72
C ARG A 20 -0.44 -16.04 12.22
N GLU A 21 0.72 -16.23 12.81
CA GLU A 21 0.93 -16.12 14.26
C GLU A 21 1.21 -14.70 14.71
N GLN A 22 1.98 -13.93 13.91
CA GLN A 22 2.54 -12.65 14.34
C GLN A 22 1.81 -11.43 13.75
N ILE A 23 1.07 -11.60 12.63
CA ILE A 23 0.45 -10.49 11.93
C ILE A 23 -1.08 -10.60 12.01
N PRO A 24 -1.73 -9.89 12.93
CA PRO A 24 -3.20 -9.86 13.00
C PRO A 24 -3.82 -9.40 11.68
N SER A 25 -4.87 -10.07 11.22
CA SER A 25 -5.55 -9.79 9.96
C SER A 25 -7.06 -9.53 10.15
N GLY A 26 -7.73 -9.07 9.10
CA GLY A 26 -9.15 -8.73 9.16
C GLY A 26 -9.44 -7.62 10.17
N SER A 27 -10.34 -7.86 11.10
CA SER A 27 -10.69 -6.94 12.19
C SER A 27 -9.78 -7.06 13.42
N GLN A 28 -8.89 -8.06 13.43
CA GLN A 28 -8.00 -8.30 14.55
C GLN A 28 -6.91 -7.22 14.64
N ILE A 29 -6.51 -6.93 15.88
CA ILE A 29 -5.42 -6.02 16.23
C ILE A 29 -4.50 -6.72 17.23
N ARG A 30 -3.35 -6.15 17.50
CA ARG A 30 -2.40 -6.69 18.49
C ARG A 30 -2.97 -6.62 19.90
N ARG A 31 -2.57 -7.54 20.75
CA ARG A 31 -2.92 -7.54 22.19
C ARG A 31 -1.95 -6.71 23.02
N THR A 32 -0.75 -6.48 22.50
CA THR A 32 0.33 -5.69 23.12
C THR A 32 0.83 -4.65 22.16
N LEU A 33 1.39 -3.58 22.67
CA LEU A 33 1.99 -2.52 21.86
C LEU A 33 3.13 -3.08 20.99
N HIS A 34 3.15 -2.63 19.73
CA HIS A 34 4.31 -2.86 18.88
C HIS A 34 5.45 -1.95 19.32
N ARG A 35 6.71 -2.36 19.13
CA ARG A 35 7.91 -1.59 19.46
C ARG A 35 8.00 -0.22 18.77
N TYR A 36 7.21 0.01 17.74
CA TYR A 36 7.08 1.29 17.06
C TYR A 36 5.90 2.14 17.56
N ALA A 37 5.23 1.75 18.65
CA ALA A 37 4.11 2.50 19.19
C ALA A 37 4.50 3.95 19.55
N ASP A 38 5.71 4.15 20.07
CA ASP A 38 6.24 5.47 20.46
C ASP A 38 6.51 6.41 19.27
N HIS A 39 6.45 5.90 18.03
CA HIS A 39 6.54 6.71 16.81
C HIS A 39 5.17 7.15 16.27
N PHE A 40 4.08 6.79 16.93
CA PHE A 40 2.74 7.22 16.58
C PHE A 40 2.18 8.15 17.66
N HIS A 41 1.83 9.36 17.27
CA HIS A 41 1.41 10.46 18.13
C HIS A 41 -0.06 10.83 17.89
N PRO A 42 -1.03 10.08 18.45
CA PRO A 42 -2.46 10.36 18.24
C PRO A 42 -2.88 11.74 18.75
N GLU A 43 -2.17 12.28 19.74
CA GLU A 43 -2.37 13.63 20.28
C GLU A 43 -2.13 14.76 19.28
N ALA A 44 -1.33 14.52 18.22
CA ALA A 44 -1.02 15.49 17.17
C ALA A 44 -2.18 15.72 16.19
N PHE A 45 -3.17 14.83 16.18
CA PHE A 45 -4.33 14.99 15.27
C PHE A 45 -5.25 16.13 15.74
N CYS A 46 -5.64 16.99 14.80
CA CYS A 46 -6.64 18.02 15.04
C CYS A 46 -8.00 17.42 15.44
N CYS A 47 -8.32 16.23 14.93
CA CYS A 47 -9.55 15.51 15.26
C CYS A 47 -9.35 14.41 16.34
N LYS A 48 -8.35 14.51 17.20
CA LYS A 48 -7.98 13.49 18.22
C LYS A 48 -9.18 12.96 19.02
N ASN A 49 -10.12 13.81 19.40
CA ASN A 49 -11.31 13.40 20.15
C ASN A 49 -12.27 12.47 19.36
N SER A 50 -12.05 12.30 18.06
CA SER A 50 -12.80 11.40 17.19
C SER A 50 -12.03 10.12 16.86
N ILE A 51 -10.83 9.96 17.40
CA ILE A 51 -9.96 8.80 17.23
C ILE A 51 -10.03 7.92 18.47
N ASN A 52 -10.21 6.63 18.28
CA ASN A 52 -9.96 5.66 19.36
C ASN A 52 -8.46 5.38 19.42
N GLU A 53 -7.75 6.10 20.27
CA GLU A 53 -6.28 6.06 20.39
C GLU A 53 -5.78 4.65 20.71
N VAL A 54 -6.38 3.98 21.70
CA VAL A 54 -5.99 2.62 22.10
C VAL A 54 -6.10 1.65 20.91
N LYS A 55 -7.22 1.71 20.19
CA LYS A 55 -7.42 0.87 19.00
C LYS A 55 -6.44 1.21 17.89
N ALA A 56 -6.14 2.50 17.67
CA ALA A 56 -5.18 2.93 16.66
C ALA A 56 -3.77 2.41 16.98
N VAL A 57 -3.29 2.62 18.19
CA VAL A 57 -1.96 2.17 18.63
C VAL A 57 -1.84 0.65 18.56
N LEU A 58 -2.83 -0.11 19.06
CA LEU A 58 -2.84 -1.56 19.02
C LEU A 58 -3.01 -2.14 17.61
N SER A 59 -3.48 -1.35 16.64
CA SER A 59 -3.57 -1.79 15.25
C SER A 59 -2.26 -1.71 14.46
N LEU A 60 -1.24 -1.06 15.03
CA LEU A 60 0.09 -0.98 14.42
C LEU A 60 0.73 -2.38 14.30
N GLY A 61 1.27 -2.69 13.12
CA GLY A 61 1.81 -4.01 12.83
C GLY A 61 0.72 -5.07 12.57
N SER A 62 -0.47 -4.66 12.11
CA SER A 62 -1.54 -5.56 11.67
C SER A 62 -1.89 -5.34 10.19
N LEU A 63 -2.28 -6.41 9.51
CA LEU A 63 -2.50 -6.39 8.06
C LEU A 63 -3.80 -5.70 7.67
N GLY A 64 -4.91 -6.08 8.27
CA GLY A 64 -6.23 -5.66 7.85
C GLY A 64 -6.96 -6.68 6.99
N GLY A 65 -8.10 -6.27 6.46
CA GLY A 65 -8.95 -7.08 5.61
C GLY A 65 -9.22 -6.42 4.26
N GLY A 66 -10.13 -7.02 3.48
CA GLY A 66 -10.46 -6.56 2.14
C GLY A 66 -9.38 -6.93 1.14
N ASN A 67 -8.81 -5.93 0.47
CA ASN A 67 -7.75 -6.09 -0.52
C ASN A 67 -6.33 -6.04 0.06
N HIS A 68 -6.18 -6.12 1.38
CA HIS A 68 -4.86 -6.17 2.01
C HIS A 68 -4.27 -7.58 1.91
N PHE A 69 -2.97 -7.67 1.62
CA PHE A 69 -2.27 -8.93 1.46
C PHE A 69 -0.78 -8.83 1.83
N ILE A 70 -0.19 -9.99 2.06
CA ILE A 70 1.25 -10.21 2.11
C ILE A 70 1.54 -11.34 1.13
N GLU A 71 2.47 -11.13 0.22
CA GLU A 71 2.91 -12.15 -0.73
C GLU A 71 4.43 -12.18 -0.84
N LEU A 72 4.95 -13.30 -1.32
CA LEU A 72 6.36 -13.52 -1.59
C LEU A 72 6.51 -13.83 -3.08
N ASP A 73 7.11 -12.89 -3.79
CA ASP A 73 7.35 -12.99 -5.23
C ASP A 73 8.81 -13.30 -5.54
N GLN A 74 9.07 -13.87 -6.69
CA GLN A 74 10.41 -14.11 -7.21
C GLN A 74 10.57 -13.49 -8.59
N ASP A 75 11.66 -12.76 -8.79
CA ASP A 75 12.00 -12.24 -10.12
C ASP A 75 12.73 -13.27 -11.00
N GLU A 76 12.97 -12.91 -12.27
CA GLU A 76 13.65 -13.74 -13.25
C GLU A 76 15.11 -14.09 -12.85
N ASN A 77 15.70 -13.34 -11.93
CA ASN A 77 17.06 -13.55 -11.44
C ASN A 77 17.08 -14.41 -10.16
N GLY A 78 15.92 -14.89 -9.70
CA GLY A 78 15.80 -15.68 -8.47
C GLY A 78 15.83 -14.85 -7.19
N CYS A 79 15.73 -13.51 -7.27
CA CYS A 79 15.64 -12.67 -6.09
C CYS A 79 14.21 -12.67 -5.54
N PHE A 80 14.06 -12.74 -4.22
CA PHE A 80 12.76 -12.76 -3.56
C PHE A 80 12.38 -11.40 -3.00
N TYR A 81 11.10 -11.11 -3.10
CA TYR A 81 10.49 -9.86 -2.64
C TYR A 81 9.30 -10.15 -1.74
N VAL A 82 9.28 -9.55 -0.55
CA VAL A 82 8.08 -9.52 0.30
C VAL A 82 7.30 -8.27 -0.07
N ILE A 83 6.08 -8.46 -0.52
CA ILE A 83 5.12 -7.41 -0.86
C ILE A 83 4.08 -7.30 0.26
N ILE A 84 3.86 -6.10 0.76
CA ILE A 84 2.91 -5.84 1.85
C ILE A 84 1.96 -4.73 1.40
N HIS A 85 0.71 -5.09 1.16
CA HIS A 85 -0.36 -4.14 0.90
C HIS A 85 -1.20 -3.97 2.17
N SER A 86 -0.99 -2.89 2.88
CA SER A 86 -1.72 -2.52 4.09
C SER A 86 -1.79 -1.01 4.25
N GLY A 87 -2.74 -0.53 5.03
CA GLY A 87 -3.05 0.88 5.20
C GLY A 87 -3.15 1.32 6.67
N SER A 88 -3.96 2.35 6.91
CA SER A 88 -4.10 3.02 8.20
C SER A 88 -5.08 2.35 9.18
N ARG A 89 -5.52 1.13 8.93
CA ARG A 89 -6.33 0.33 9.88
C ARG A 89 -7.56 1.07 10.43
N CYS A 90 -8.43 1.54 9.57
CA CYS A 90 -9.64 2.33 9.87
C CYS A 90 -9.36 3.78 10.33
N LEU A 91 -8.15 4.16 10.71
CA LEU A 91 -7.82 5.51 11.13
C LEU A 91 -8.22 6.53 10.06
N GLY A 92 -7.77 6.34 8.81
CA GLY A 92 -8.12 7.23 7.70
C GLY A 92 -9.62 7.32 7.43
N LYS A 93 -10.37 6.21 7.60
CA LYS A 93 -11.83 6.25 7.48
C LYS A 93 -12.47 7.09 8.58
N ASN A 94 -12.03 6.95 9.83
CA ASN A 94 -12.56 7.73 10.94
C ASN A 94 -12.31 9.22 10.76
N ILE A 95 -11.13 9.59 10.28
CA ILE A 95 -10.76 10.97 9.95
C ILE A 95 -11.63 11.51 8.81
N PHE A 96 -11.76 10.75 7.72
CA PHE A 96 -12.62 11.10 6.60
C PHE A 96 -14.06 11.35 7.07
N ASP A 97 -14.66 10.42 7.82
CA ASP A 97 -16.03 10.53 8.33
C ASP A 97 -16.20 11.77 9.25
N HIS A 98 -15.19 12.09 10.06
CA HIS A 98 -15.18 13.28 10.92
C HIS A 98 -15.25 14.55 10.09
N TYR A 99 -14.37 14.71 9.10
CA TYR A 99 -14.30 15.94 8.30
C TYR A 99 -15.46 16.06 7.32
N MET A 100 -16.00 14.97 6.80
CA MET A 100 -17.22 14.98 6.00
C MET A 100 -18.40 15.53 6.80
N LYS A 101 -18.58 15.07 8.05
CA LYS A 101 -19.63 15.60 8.94
C LYS A 101 -19.43 17.08 9.27
N LYS A 102 -18.19 17.51 9.53
CA LYS A 102 -17.87 18.92 9.78
C LYS A 102 -18.09 19.78 8.54
N GLY A 103 -17.68 19.31 7.36
CA GLY A 103 -17.88 20.00 6.09
C GLY A 103 -19.36 20.19 5.77
N GLN A 104 -20.18 19.13 5.91
CA GLN A 104 -21.64 19.24 5.75
C GLN A 104 -22.26 20.27 6.70
N LYS A 105 -21.84 20.27 7.96
CA LYS A 105 -22.34 21.25 8.93
C LYS A 105 -21.90 22.67 8.58
N TYR A 106 -20.68 22.84 8.09
CA TYR A 106 -20.16 24.12 7.63
C TYR A 106 -20.94 24.65 6.44
N LEU A 107 -21.12 23.85 5.39
CA LEU A 107 -21.85 24.23 4.18
C LEU A 107 -23.32 24.60 4.46
N LYS A 108 -23.99 23.81 5.30
CA LYS A 108 -25.36 24.14 5.76
C LYS A 108 -25.45 25.49 6.45
N LYS A 109 -24.44 25.86 7.27
CA LYS A 109 -24.41 27.20 7.91
C LYS A 109 -24.23 28.34 6.90
N GLN A 110 -23.63 28.06 5.74
CA GLN A 110 -23.48 28.99 4.64
C GLN A 110 -24.72 29.01 3.70
N GLY A 111 -25.79 28.29 4.06
CA GLY A 111 -26.99 28.18 3.23
C GLY A 111 -26.86 27.26 2.02
N LEU A 112 -25.74 26.47 1.96
CA LEU A 112 -25.49 25.58 0.85
C LEU A 112 -25.96 24.15 1.20
N HIS A 113 -26.82 23.60 0.33
CA HIS A 113 -27.36 22.25 0.44
C HIS A 113 -26.76 21.37 -0.66
N VAL A 114 -25.68 20.66 -0.33
CA VAL A 114 -24.99 19.77 -1.26
C VAL A 114 -25.14 18.30 -0.83
N PRO A 115 -25.18 17.33 -1.77
CA PRO A 115 -25.10 15.92 -1.46
C PRO A 115 -23.87 15.62 -0.61
N TYR A 116 -23.97 14.60 0.27
CA TYR A 116 -22.89 14.25 1.19
C TYR A 116 -21.59 13.94 0.45
N GLU A 117 -21.67 13.26 -0.67
CA GLU A 117 -20.53 12.84 -1.51
C GLU A 117 -19.82 14.02 -2.19
N LEU A 118 -20.49 15.16 -2.31
CA LEU A 118 -19.96 16.39 -2.91
C LEU A 118 -19.50 17.41 -1.86
N THR A 119 -19.35 16.99 -0.60
CA THR A 119 -18.85 17.85 0.47
C THR A 119 -17.42 18.29 0.18
N TRP A 120 -17.16 19.58 0.32
CA TRP A 120 -15.81 20.12 0.29
C TRP A 120 -15.46 20.84 1.60
N LEU A 121 -14.17 21.10 1.78
CA LEU A 121 -13.61 21.78 2.94
C LEU A 121 -12.86 23.02 2.51
N GLU A 122 -12.97 24.08 3.31
CA GLU A 122 -12.31 25.36 3.06
C GLU A 122 -11.62 25.89 4.33
N GLY A 123 -10.70 26.84 4.14
CA GLY A 123 -10.01 27.54 5.21
C GLY A 123 -9.38 26.61 6.23
N GLY A 124 -9.45 26.96 7.49
CA GLY A 124 -8.84 26.19 8.58
C GLY A 124 -9.35 24.74 8.68
N LEU A 125 -10.57 24.45 8.23
CA LEU A 125 -11.09 23.07 8.23
C LEU A 125 -10.37 22.20 7.19
N LYS A 126 -10.04 22.76 6.03
CA LYS A 126 -9.23 22.12 5.01
C LYS A 126 -7.81 21.87 5.50
N GLU A 127 -7.21 22.87 6.14
CA GLU A 127 -5.84 22.75 6.68
C GLU A 127 -5.74 21.67 7.75
N GLN A 128 -6.70 21.63 8.69
CA GLN A 128 -6.78 20.58 9.71
C GLN A 128 -6.91 19.18 9.07
N TYR A 129 -7.75 19.04 8.04
CA TYR A 129 -7.91 17.78 7.34
C TYR A 129 -6.61 17.33 6.65
N LEU A 130 -5.92 18.25 5.98
CA LEU A 130 -4.66 17.93 5.29
C LEU A 130 -3.55 17.52 6.28
N ASN A 131 -3.47 18.17 7.45
CA ASN A 131 -2.57 17.76 8.53
C ASN A 131 -2.91 16.34 9.01
N ASP A 132 -4.16 16.08 9.34
CA ASP A 132 -4.59 14.77 9.85
C ASP A 132 -4.46 13.66 8.79
N LEU A 133 -4.63 14.00 7.51
CA LEU A 133 -4.40 13.10 6.40
C LEU A 133 -2.91 12.71 6.31
N GLU A 134 -2.00 13.65 6.45
CA GLU A 134 -0.56 13.38 6.43
C GLU A 134 -0.14 12.48 7.60
N LEU A 135 -0.57 12.78 8.81
CA LEU A 135 -0.34 11.92 9.98
C LEU A 135 -0.87 10.50 9.78
N THR A 136 -2.02 10.38 9.12
CA THR A 136 -2.60 9.08 8.75
C THR A 136 -1.73 8.30 7.76
N GLN A 137 -1.11 9.00 6.82
CA GLN A 137 -0.20 8.39 5.84
C GLN A 137 1.10 7.95 6.50
N GLN A 138 1.64 8.75 7.41
CA GLN A 138 2.79 8.39 8.23
C GLN A 138 2.50 7.13 9.05
N PHE A 139 1.33 7.06 9.69
CA PHE A 139 0.88 5.85 10.38
C PHE A 139 0.79 4.63 9.44
N ALA A 140 0.22 4.79 8.24
CA ALA A 140 0.12 3.68 7.28
C ALA A 140 1.49 3.19 6.80
N ALA A 141 2.45 4.10 6.61
CA ALA A 141 3.83 3.74 6.29
C ALA A 141 4.51 3.01 7.46
N LEU A 142 4.33 3.52 8.68
CA LEU A 142 4.83 2.89 9.90
C LEU A 142 4.22 1.50 10.11
N ASN A 143 2.92 1.32 9.81
CA ASN A 143 2.25 0.03 9.89
C ASN A 143 2.88 -1.00 8.93
N ARG A 144 3.10 -0.63 7.66
CA ARG A 144 3.79 -1.52 6.70
C ARG A 144 5.21 -1.84 7.12
N LYS A 145 5.95 -0.85 7.65
CA LYS A 145 7.29 -1.05 8.21
C LYS A 145 7.26 -2.03 9.39
N ALA A 146 6.30 -1.88 10.30
CA ALA A 146 6.13 -2.76 11.45
C ALA A 146 5.88 -4.21 11.04
N ILE A 147 4.99 -4.45 10.06
CA ILE A 147 4.75 -5.78 9.51
C ILE A 147 6.03 -6.36 8.89
N LEU A 148 6.71 -5.58 8.04
CA LEU A 148 7.95 -6.03 7.39
C LEU A 148 9.01 -6.44 8.42
N ASP A 149 9.24 -5.61 9.44
CA ASP A 149 10.26 -5.87 10.45
C ASP A 149 9.94 -7.09 11.32
N GLU A 150 8.65 -7.36 11.61
CA GLU A 150 8.26 -8.60 12.29
C GLU A 150 8.60 -9.84 11.43
N LEU A 151 8.30 -9.81 10.13
CA LEU A 151 8.60 -10.91 9.22
C LEU A 151 10.11 -11.11 9.06
N LEU A 152 10.87 -10.04 8.82
CA LEU A 152 12.33 -10.12 8.66
C LEU A 152 13.01 -10.68 9.92
N ARG A 153 12.59 -10.21 11.10
CA ARG A 153 13.10 -10.67 12.38
C ARG A 153 12.80 -12.17 12.61
N GLY A 154 11.54 -12.57 12.39
CA GLY A 154 11.12 -13.96 12.55
C GLY A 154 11.84 -14.92 11.58
N MET A 155 12.07 -14.46 10.35
CA MET A 155 12.85 -15.20 9.36
C MET A 155 14.36 -15.14 9.58
N LYS A 156 14.86 -14.29 10.48
CA LYS A 156 16.29 -13.98 10.66
C LYS A 156 16.92 -13.50 9.35
N ARG A 157 16.23 -12.62 8.62
CA ARG A 157 16.64 -12.08 7.31
C ARG A 157 16.75 -10.56 7.36
N LYS A 158 17.44 -10.01 6.35
CA LYS A 158 17.52 -8.57 6.09
C LYS A 158 16.88 -8.26 4.73
N ALA A 159 16.55 -7.02 4.51
CA ALA A 159 16.17 -6.50 3.21
C ALA A 159 17.30 -5.63 2.66
N ASP A 160 17.65 -5.80 1.38
CA ASP A 160 18.62 -4.96 0.68
C ASP A 160 18.00 -3.64 0.24
N THR A 161 16.73 -3.70 -0.16
CA THR A 161 16.00 -2.54 -0.67
C THR A 161 14.55 -2.58 -0.18
N VAL A 162 14.05 -1.43 0.26
CA VAL A 162 12.65 -1.26 0.65
C VAL A 162 12.07 -0.11 -0.16
N ILE A 163 10.98 -0.37 -0.89
CA ILE A 163 10.21 0.61 -1.64
C ILE A 163 8.85 0.73 -0.96
N SER A 164 8.33 1.94 -0.81
CA SER A 164 7.00 2.18 -0.25
C SER A 164 6.26 3.17 -1.13
N CYS A 165 5.08 2.76 -1.64
CA CYS A 165 4.20 3.60 -2.44
C CYS A 165 2.89 3.87 -1.69
N GLN A 166 2.30 5.02 -1.94
CA GLN A 166 0.98 5.41 -1.44
C GLN A 166 0.04 5.63 -2.62
N HIS A 167 -1.25 5.31 -2.48
CA HIS A 167 -2.18 5.36 -3.60
C HIS A 167 -3.56 6.02 -3.32
N ASN A 168 -3.76 6.52 -2.10
CA ASN A 168 -4.96 7.26 -1.70
C ASN A 168 -4.53 8.42 -0.80
N TYR A 169 -4.18 9.56 -1.41
CA TYR A 169 -3.67 10.71 -0.66
C TYR A 169 -3.74 12.00 -1.49
N VAL A 170 -3.50 13.12 -0.83
CA VAL A 170 -3.26 14.41 -1.48
C VAL A 170 -1.75 14.64 -1.51
N ASP A 171 -1.20 14.65 -2.71
CA ASP A 171 0.22 14.95 -2.95
C ASP A 171 0.42 16.46 -2.86
N GLN A 172 0.84 16.92 -1.69
CA GLN A 172 1.10 18.33 -1.40
C GLN A 172 2.48 18.80 -1.88
N THR A 173 3.31 17.90 -2.40
CA THR A 173 4.62 18.26 -2.98
C THR A 173 4.49 18.91 -4.35
N GLN A 174 3.31 18.78 -4.97
CA GLN A 174 2.99 19.37 -6.26
C GLN A 174 2.26 20.71 -6.10
N ASN A 175 2.39 21.60 -7.09
CA ASN A 175 1.66 22.86 -7.14
C ASN A 175 0.95 23.01 -8.49
N PRO A 176 -0.40 22.93 -8.55
CA PRO A 176 -1.31 22.69 -7.43
C PRO A 176 -1.19 21.26 -6.86
N PRO A 177 -1.63 21.02 -5.61
CA PRO A 177 -1.66 19.69 -5.01
C PRO A 177 -2.48 18.71 -5.85
N ILE A 178 -2.02 17.46 -5.97
CA ILE A 178 -2.67 16.42 -6.76
C ILE A 178 -3.38 15.43 -5.84
N LEU A 179 -4.68 15.24 -6.05
CA LEU A 179 -5.44 14.16 -5.41
C LEU A 179 -5.18 12.84 -6.15
N ARG A 180 -4.49 11.91 -5.49
CA ARG A 180 -4.23 10.57 -6.01
C ARG A 180 -5.20 9.59 -5.36
N LYS A 181 -6.11 9.03 -6.17
CA LYS A 181 -7.10 8.04 -5.75
C LYS A 181 -6.95 6.78 -6.58
N GLY A 182 -6.45 5.71 -5.98
CA GLY A 182 -6.10 4.50 -6.73
C GLY A 182 -4.96 4.71 -7.74
N ALA A 183 -4.13 5.71 -7.50
CA ALA A 183 -2.98 6.05 -8.31
C ALA A 183 -1.79 6.34 -7.40
N ILE A 184 -0.60 5.96 -7.84
CA ILE A 184 0.67 6.23 -7.16
C ILE A 184 1.41 7.37 -7.86
N SER A 185 2.33 8.03 -7.15
CA SER A 185 3.32 8.90 -7.78
C SER A 185 4.23 8.08 -8.68
N ALA A 186 4.60 8.64 -9.83
CA ALA A 186 5.50 8.04 -10.80
C ALA A 186 6.35 9.13 -11.46
N GLN A 187 6.99 9.95 -10.62
CA GLN A 187 7.95 10.94 -11.06
C GLN A 187 9.10 10.26 -11.84
N LYS A 188 9.84 11.00 -12.61
CA LYS A 188 10.95 10.44 -13.38
C LYS A 188 11.90 9.66 -12.46
N ASP A 189 12.17 8.41 -12.82
CA ASP A 189 13.02 7.46 -12.10
C ASP A 189 12.52 7.05 -10.69
N GLU A 190 11.35 7.51 -10.24
CA GLU A 190 10.74 7.10 -8.98
C GLU A 190 10.38 5.61 -9.02
N PRO A 191 10.75 4.82 -8.00
CA PRO A 191 10.36 3.41 -7.94
C PRO A 191 8.85 3.26 -7.80
N VAL A 192 8.24 2.40 -8.61
CA VAL A 192 6.81 2.10 -8.58
C VAL A 192 6.53 0.62 -8.38
N ILE A 193 5.44 0.31 -7.66
CA ILE A 193 4.96 -1.05 -7.42
C ILE A 193 3.52 -1.12 -7.89
N ILE A 194 3.24 -2.01 -8.84
CA ILE A 194 1.90 -2.17 -9.42
C ILE A 194 1.48 -3.63 -9.27
N PRO A 195 0.67 -4.00 -8.27
CA PRO A 195 0.11 -5.33 -8.13
C PRO A 195 -0.78 -5.69 -9.32
N ILE A 196 -0.61 -6.89 -9.86
CA ILE A 196 -1.43 -7.42 -10.95
C ILE A 196 -2.44 -8.42 -10.38
N HIS A 197 -1.97 -9.60 -10.05
CA HIS A 197 -2.79 -10.73 -9.61
C HIS A 197 -1.90 -11.71 -8.84
N MET A 198 -2.43 -12.46 -7.88
CA MET A 198 -1.66 -13.42 -7.06
C MET A 198 -0.86 -14.45 -7.87
N LYS A 199 -1.27 -14.75 -9.10
CA LYS A 199 -0.56 -15.66 -10.01
C LYS A 199 0.56 -14.94 -10.76
N ASP A 200 0.34 -13.67 -11.11
CA ASP A 200 1.23 -12.89 -11.98
C ASP A 200 2.12 -11.93 -11.18
N GLY A 201 1.89 -11.86 -9.85
CA GLY A 201 2.70 -11.08 -8.93
C GLY A 201 2.55 -9.56 -9.08
N VAL A 202 3.66 -8.84 -8.96
CA VAL A 202 3.70 -7.38 -9.04
C VAL A 202 4.71 -6.90 -10.08
N ILE A 203 4.41 -5.77 -10.71
CA ILE A 203 5.40 -5.05 -11.55
C ILE A 203 6.20 -4.13 -10.65
N LEU A 204 7.52 -4.28 -10.68
CA LEU A 204 8.46 -3.31 -10.14
C LEU A 204 9.02 -2.49 -11.30
N GLY A 205 8.87 -1.18 -11.26
CA GLY A 205 9.26 -0.31 -12.35
C GLY A 205 9.80 1.03 -11.88
N LYS A 206 10.02 1.93 -12.84
CA LYS A 206 10.39 3.31 -12.61
C LYS A 206 9.41 4.23 -13.30
N GLY A 207 9.00 5.28 -12.63
CA GLY A 207 8.16 6.33 -13.16
C GLY A 207 8.80 7.01 -14.37
N LEU A 208 7.98 7.39 -15.34
CA LEU A 208 8.41 8.12 -16.53
C LEU A 208 8.32 9.64 -16.34
N GLY A 209 7.65 10.11 -15.29
CA GLY A 209 7.43 11.53 -15.05
C GLY A 209 6.55 12.17 -16.14
N ASN A 210 5.59 11.42 -16.70
CA ASN A 210 4.73 11.96 -17.76
C ASN A 210 3.73 12.98 -17.19
N PRO A 211 3.83 14.28 -17.58
CA PRO A 211 2.94 15.32 -17.09
C PRO A 211 1.48 15.16 -17.53
N ASP A 212 1.21 14.55 -18.69
CA ASP A 212 -0.14 14.31 -19.19
C ASP A 212 -0.94 13.39 -18.25
N TRP A 213 -0.24 12.61 -17.46
CA TRP A 213 -0.83 11.71 -16.44
C TRP A 213 -0.58 12.19 -15.00
N ASN A 214 -0.33 13.48 -14.81
CA ASN A 214 0.04 14.05 -13.51
C ASN A 214 1.19 13.29 -12.84
N CYS A 215 2.18 12.83 -13.62
CA CYS A 215 3.28 11.99 -13.14
C CYS A 215 2.76 10.82 -12.26
N SER A 216 1.73 10.11 -12.73
CA SER A 216 1.07 9.04 -11.98
C SER A 216 1.18 7.70 -12.69
N ALA A 217 1.06 6.62 -11.90
CA ALA A 217 0.87 5.25 -12.40
C ALA A 217 -0.31 4.60 -11.67
N PRO A 218 -0.92 3.56 -12.25
CA PRO A 218 -1.98 2.81 -11.55
C PRO A 218 -1.41 2.10 -10.32
N HIS A 219 -2.25 1.95 -9.28
CA HIS A 219 -1.87 1.21 -8.07
C HIS A 219 -2.19 -0.30 -8.16
N GLY A 220 -2.68 -0.75 -9.30
CA GLY A 220 -3.05 -2.14 -9.57
C GLY A 220 -3.70 -2.29 -10.94
N ALA A 221 -3.78 -3.52 -11.44
CA ALA A 221 -4.29 -3.82 -12.79
C ALA A 221 -5.82 -3.70 -12.93
N GLY A 222 -6.54 -3.41 -11.84
CA GLY A 222 -8.00 -3.40 -11.83
C GLY A 222 -8.61 -4.81 -11.76
N ARG A 223 -9.94 -4.88 -11.73
CA ARG A 223 -10.69 -6.13 -11.70
C ARG A 223 -11.47 -6.30 -12.99
N THR A 224 -11.47 -7.50 -13.55
CA THR A 224 -12.29 -7.86 -14.72
C THR A 224 -13.74 -8.14 -14.34
N ALA A 225 -14.04 -8.39 -13.04
CA ALA A 225 -15.38 -8.63 -12.51
C ALA A 225 -15.62 -7.90 -11.18
N PRO A 226 -16.88 -7.58 -10.81
CA PRO A 226 -17.22 -6.98 -9.52
C PRO A 226 -16.78 -7.85 -8.35
N ALA A 227 -16.45 -7.22 -7.21
CA ALA A 227 -16.12 -7.95 -5.99
C ALA A 227 -17.34 -8.79 -5.56
N GLY A 228 -17.16 -10.10 -5.39
CA GLY A 228 -18.22 -11.05 -5.01
C GLY A 228 -18.64 -12.01 -6.10
N THR A 229 -18.27 -11.79 -7.36
CA THR A 229 -18.58 -12.72 -8.47
C THR A 229 -17.47 -13.73 -8.77
N ALA A 230 -16.35 -13.65 -8.07
CA ALA A 230 -15.18 -14.52 -8.29
C ALA A 230 -15.38 -16.00 -7.88
N GLY A 231 -16.56 -16.39 -7.41
CA GLY A 231 -16.87 -17.76 -6.98
C GLY A 231 -17.59 -18.65 -8.01
N SER A 232 -17.95 -18.13 -9.20
CA SER A 232 -18.82 -18.86 -10.16
C SER A 232 -18.22 -19.05 -11.56
N ALA A 233 -16.97 -18.73 -11.81
CA ALA A 233 -16.34 -19.08 -13.08
C ALA A 233 -15.84 -20.53 -13.02
N PRO A 234 -16.25 -21.42 -13.93
CA PRO A 234 -15.67 -22.75 -14.04
C PRO A 234 -14.17 -22.61 -14.38
N PRO A 235 -13.32 -23.55 -13.93
CA PRO A 235 -11.90 -23.55 -14.30
C PRO A 235 -11.81 -23.61 -15.84
N ALA A 236 -11.05 -22.69 -16.40
CA ALA A 236 -10.77 -22.71 -17.83
C ALA A 236 -10.14 -24.07 -18.18
N PRO A 237 -10.55 -24.72 -19.29
CA PRO A 237 -9.95 -25.98 -19.70
C PRO A 237 -8.46 -25.76 -19.95
N LEU A 238 -7.63 -26.68 -19.44
CA LEU A 238 -6.20 -26.74 -19.68
C LEU A 238 -5.98 -26.89 -21.20
N GLY A 239 -5.85 -25.77 -21.90
CA GLY A 239 -5.51 -25.70 -23.30
C GLY A 239 -4.02 -26.01 -23.47
N SER A 240 -3.76 -27.08 -24.23
CA SER A 240 -2.46 -27.45 -24.76
C SER A 240 -1.76 -26.26 -25.40
N GLY A 241 -0.47 -26.05 -25.02
CA GLY A 241 0.38 -24.93 -25.41
C GLY A 241 0.35 -24.57 -26.90
N GLY A 242 -0.14 -23.38 -27.17
CA GLY A 242 0.06 -22.67 -28.41
C GLY A 242 0.89 -21.42 -28.12
N ARG A 243 2.13 -21.38 -28.62
CA ARG A 243 2.94 -20.17 -28.63
C ARG A 243 2.31 -19.18 -29.61
N GLU A 244 1.57 -18.19 -29.09
CA GLU A 244 1.24 -17.02 -29.91
C GLU A 244 2.46 -16.10 -30.00
N ARG A 245 2.91 -15.87 -31.23
CA ARG A 245 3.98 -14.90 -31.54
C ARG A 245 3.40 -13.49 -31.45
N LEU A 246 3.99 -12.67 -30.57
CA LEU A 246 3.77 -11.22 -30.57
C LEU A 246 4.31 -10.61 -31.89
N PRO A 247 3.65 -9.58 -32.43
CA PRO A 247 4.10 -8.91 -33.65
C PRO A 247 5.44 -8.17 -33.42
N PRO A 248 6.30 -8.06 -34.44
CA PRO A 248 7.61 -7.40 -34.32
C PRO A 248 7.44 -5.87 -34.30
N GLY A 249 7.78 -5.21 -33.19
CA GLY A 249 7.74 -3.75 -33.12
C GLY A 249 7.86 -3.11 -31.75
N GLY A 250 8.40 -3.76 -30.74
CA GLY A 250 8.68 -3.15 -29.44
C GLY A 250 10.18 -3.10 -29.13
N ARG A 251 10.75 -1.91 -28.91
CA ARG A 251 12.15 -1.71 -28.54
C ARG A 251 12.46 -2.46 -27.25
N ARG A 252 13.46 -3.33 -27.27
CA ARG A 252 13.97 -4.06 -26.11
C ARG A 252 14.43 -3.08 -25.04
N ALA A 253 13.80 -3.12 -23.87
CA ALA A 253 14.38 -2.54 -22.66
C ALA A 253 15.70 -3.26 -22.35
N ARG A 254 16.76 -2.49 -22.08
CA ARG A 254 18.07 -3.02 -21.69
C ARG A 254 17.94 -3.79 -20.36
N ARG A 255 18.52 -4.98 -20.34
CA ARG A 255 18.62 -5.81 -19.12
C ARG A 255 19.31 -5.03 -18.01
N PRO A 256 18.78 -4.98 -16.79
CA PRO A 256 19.57 -4.58 -15.61
C PRO A 256 20.62 -5.66 -15.33
N GLY A 257 21.82 -5.21 -14.96
CA GLY A 257 22.97 -6.05 -14.73
C GLY A 257 22.75 -7.11 -13.64
N SER A 258 23.48 -8.19 -13.78
CA SER A 258 23.58 -9.32 -12.85
C SER A 258 23.79 -8.87 -11.39
N CYS A 259 23.13 -9.57 -10.49
CA CYS A 259 23.26 -9.40 -9.04
C CYS A 259 24.73 -9.62 -8.62
N PRO A 260 25.49 -8.61 -8.12
CA PRO A 260 26.86 -8.82 -7.69
C PRO A 260 26.88 -9.53 -6.35
N ASP A 261 27.66 -10.63 -6.28
CA ASP A 261 28.06 -11.26 -5.03
C ASP A 261 28.99 -10.31 -4.26
N HIS A 262 28.49 -9.60 -3.27
CA HIS A 262 29.34 -8.95 -2.28
C HIS A 262 29.73 -9.98 -1.21
N ARG A 263 30.95 -10.50 -1.32
CA ARG A 263 31.66 -11.11 -0.17
C ARG A 263 32.29 -9.97 0.63
N PRO A 264 32.14 -9.95 1.97
CA PRO A 264 32.93 -9.06 2.80
C PRO A 264 34.37 -9.63 2.88
N GLY A 265 35.35 -8.77 2.59
CA GLY A 265 36.73 -8.91 3.03
C GLY A 265 36.90 -8.28 4.40
#